data_5769187525d18c200319e66cb6a1799a
#
_entry.id   5769187525d18c200319e66cb6a1799a
#
_cell.length_a   1.000
_cell.length_b   1.000
_cell.length_c   1.000
_cell.angle_alpha   90.00
_cell.angle_beta   90.00
_cell.angle_gamma   90.00
#
_symmetry.space_group_name_H-M   'P 1'
#
loop_
_entity.id
_entity.type
_entity.pdbx_description
1 polymer ?
#
loop_
_entity_poly.entity_id
_entity_poly.type
_entity_poly.pdbx_seq_one_letter_code
_entity_poly.pdbx_strand_id
1 'polypeptide(L)'
;MENRRIEAYRPHTLIRDWGQEIFVAETPHYLGKILRMKAGTAGGLQYHVEKDETFYLLSGRALVRSDDGTGQLRVTMMLPGESYHIPPGAVHQVEAIDDCVFVEASTAHYDDRVRCEAQYGLPDTGGLPTTR
;
A
#
# COMPACT_ATOMS: atom_id res chain seq x y z
N MET A 1 12.05 -18.38 -32.74
CA MET A 1 11.56 -17.41 -31.73
C MET A 1 10.06 -17.47 -31.72
N GLU A 2 9.50 -17.62 -30.53
CA GLU A 2 8.06 -17.60 -30.35
C GLU A 2 7.49 -16.23 -30.67
N ASN A 3 6.34 -16.22 -31.32
CA ASN A 3 5.54 -15.01 -31.46
C ASN A 3 4.94 -14.65 -30.14
N ARG A 4 5.33 -13.50 -29.62
CA ARG A 4 4.78 -12.98 -28.37
C ARG A 4 3.78 -11.89 -28.70
N ARG A 5 2.64 -11.96 -28.04
CA ARG A 5 1.52 -11.08 -28.34
C ARG A 5 1.31 -10.11 -27.20
N ILE A 6 0.86 -8.92 -27.55
CA ILE A 6 0.30 -7.98 -26.61
C ILE A 6 -1.10 -8.49 -26.26
N GLU A 7 -1.38 -8.61 -24.97
CA GLU A 7 -2.68 -9.00 -24.48
C GLU A 7 -3.39 -7.79 -23.88
N ALA A 8 -4.62 -7.57 -24.33
CA ALA A 8 -5.48 -6.54 -23.75
C ALA A 8 -6.42 -7.19 -22.76
N TYR A 9 -6.59 -6.57 -21.60
CA TYR A 9 -7.49 -7.06 -20.58
C TYR A 9 -8.08 -5.89 -19.79
N ARG A 10 -9.18 -6.16 -19.08
CA ARG A 10 -9.72 -5.23 -18.10
C ARG A 10 -9.20 -5.62 -16.73
N PRO A 11 -8.60 -4.69 -15.98
CA PRO A 11 -8.15 -4.97 -14.63
C PRO A 11 -9.30 -5.46 -13.74
N HIS A 12 -9.01 -6.37 -12.83
CA HIS A 12 -9.97 -6.72 -11.80
C HIS A 12 -9.86 -5.78 -10.62
N THR A 13 -10.96 -5.63 -9.89
CA THR A 13 -11.05 -4.75 -8.73
C THR A 13 -11.50 -5.56 -7.52
N LEU A 14 -10.82 -5.38 -6.40
CA LEU A 14 -11.27 -5.89 -5.12
C LEU A 14 -11.89 -4.75 -4.32
N ILE A 15 -13.09 -5.00 -3.82
CA ILE A 15 -13.77 -4.04 -2.94
C ILE A 15 -13.28 -4.30 -1.52
N ARG A 16 -12.86 -3.22 -0.86
CA ARG A 16 -12.40 -3.25 0.53
C ARG A 16 -13.26 -2.32 1.36
N ASP A 17 -13.25 -2.49 2.68
CA ASP A 17 -13.99 -1.58 3.57
C ASP A 17 -13.44 -0.16 3.48
N TRP A 18 -12.14 -0.01 3.21
CA TRP A 18 -11.51 1.31 3.04
C TRP A 18 -11.67 1.88 1.63
N GLY A 19 -12.13 1.10 0.65
CA GLY A 19 -12.30 1.56 -0.72
C GLY A 19 -12.13 0.48 -1.76
N GLN A 20 -11.25 0.71 -2.72
CA GLN A 20 -11.03 -0.19 -3.86
C GLN A 20 -9.56 -0.40 -4.14
N GLU A 21 -9.25 -1.60 -4.58
CA GLU A 21 -7.91 -2.01 -5.00
C GLU A 21 -8.03 -2.54 -6.44
N ILE A 22 -7.52 -1.76 -7.39
CA ILE A 22 -7.61 -2.06 -8.82
C ILE A 22 -6.26 -2.59 -9.28
N PHE A 23 -6.23 -3.82 -9.77
CA PHE A 23 -5.01 -4.46 -10.26
C PHE A 23 -4.80 -4.13 -11.73
N VAL A 24 -4.17 -2.98 -12.00
CA VAL A 24 -3.96 -2.52 -13.38
C VAL A 24 -2.85 -3.27 -14.09
N ALA A 25 -1.89 -3.81 -13.35
CA ALA A 25 -0.83 -4.65 -13.89
C ALA A 25 -0.57 -5.80 -12.92
N GLU A 26 -0.50 -7.00 -13.46
CA GLU A 26 -0.27 -8.20 -12.66
C GLU A 26 0.48 -9.23 -13.50
N THR A 27 1.73 -9.46 -13.13
CA THR A 27 2.61 -10.45 -13.77
C THR A 27 3.36 -11.21 -12.67
N PRO A 28 4.04 -12.31 -13.00
CA PRO A 28 4.89 -12.98 -12.02
C PRO A 28 6.03 -12.10 -11.47
N HIS A 29 6.32 -10.97 -12.10
CA HIS A 29 7.46 -10.12 -11.72
C HIS A 29 7.08 -8.84 -11.00
N TYR A 30 5.88 -8.30 -11.26
CA TYR A 30 5.48 -7.03 -10.69
C TYR A 30 3.96 -6.89 -10.57
N LEU A 31 3.56 -5.97 -9.71
CA LEU A 31 2.18 -5.51 -9.56
C LEU A 31 2.12 -4.01 -9.79
N GLY A 32 1.05 -3.56 -10.44
CA GLY A 32 0.68 -2.15 -10.48
C GLY A 32 -0.76 -2.02 -10.03
N LYS A 33 -1.01 -1.13 -9.08
CA LYS A 33 -2.35 -0.98 -8.52
C LYS A 33 -2.76 0.48 -8.46
N ILE A 34 -4.05 0.70 -8.56
CA ILE A 34 -4.67 1.95 -8.14
C ILE A 34 -5.43 1.65 -6.85
N LEU A 35 -5.13 2.38 -5.79
CA LEU A 35 -5.82 2.26 -4.51
C LEU A 35 -6.66 3.50 -4.30
N ARG A 36 -7.95 3.32 -4.10
CA ARG A 36 -8.87 4.40 -3.74
C ARG A 36 -9.26 4.21 -2.29
N MET A 37 -8.81 5.12 -1.43
CA MET A 37 -9.09 5.07 -0.01
C MET A 37 -10.07 6.17 0.37
N LYS A 38 -11.08 5.81 1.14
CA LYS A 38 -12.06 6.79 1.66
C LYS A 38 -11.46 7.58 2.80
N ALA A 39 -11.79 8.86 2.87
CA ALA A 39 -11.41 9.71 4.00
C ALA A 39 -11.76 9.05 5.33
N GLY A 40 -10.85 9.12 6.28
CA GLY A 40 -11.03 8.58 7.63
C GLY A 40 -10.75 7.08 7.77
N THR A 41 -10.25 6.43 6.71
CA THR A 41 -9.87 5.01 6.79
C THR A 41 -8.37 4.86 6.89
N ALA A 42 -7.92 3.74 7.45
CA ALA A 42 -6.51 3.42 7.61
C ALA A 42 -6.28 1.93 7.36
N GLY A 43 -5.12 1.62 6.82
CA GLY A 43 -4.61 0.26 6.79
C GLY A 43 -4.04 -0.14 8.15
N GLY A 44 -3.48 -1.35 8.26
CA GLY A 44 -2.79 -1.78 9.45
C GLY A 44 -1.37 -1.24 9.54
N LEU A 45 -0.83 -1.20 10.76
CA LEU A 45 0.59 -0.99 10.97
C LEU A 45 1.30 -2.31 10.72
N GLN A 46 2.17 -2.34 9.73
CA GLN A 46 2.71 -3.59 9.20
C GLN A 46 4.03 -3.39 8.47
N TYR A 47 4.71 -4.48 8.20
CA TYR A 47 5.82 -4.53 7.24
C TYR A 47 5.64 -5.73 6.33
N HIS A 48 6.29 -5.70 5.19
CA HIS A 48 6.35 -6.84 4.27
C HIS A 48 7.69 -7.54 4.39
N VAL A 49 7.69 -8.87 4.29
CA VAL A 49 8.92 -9.65 4.42
C VAL A 49 9.77 -9.53 3.16
N GLU A 50 9.16 -9.66 2.00
CA GLU A 50 9.88 -9.67 0.72
C GLU A 50 9.40 -8.56 -0.23
N LYS A 51 8.13 -8.15 -0.11
CA LYS A 51 7.54 -7.19 -1.02
C LYS A 51 8.27 -5.85 -0.93
N ASP A 52 8.70 -5.37 -2.08
CA ASP A 52 9.27 -4.04 -2.27
C ASP A 52 8.23 -3.22 -3.02
N GLU A 53 7.82 -2.09 -2.46
CA GLU A 53 6.77 -1.27 -3.06
C GLU A 53 7.11 0.21 -3.02
N THR A 54 6.57 0.93 -4.00
CA THR A 54 6.53 2.38 -4.01
C THR A 54 5.10 2.80 -4.28
N PHE A 55 4.58 3.73 -3.51
CA PHE A 55 3.28 4.30 -3.80
C PHE A 55 3.37 5.81 -3.99
N TYR A 56 2.61 6.28 -4.95
CA TYR A 56 2.51 7.66 -5.37
C TYR A 56 1.12 8.17 -5.03
N LEU A 57 1.04 9.34 -4.41
CA LEU A 57 -0.25 9.96 -4.11
C LEU A 57 -0.67 10.84 -5.28
N LEU A 58 -1.73 10.44 -5.97
CA LEU A 58 -2.27 11.18 -7.09
C LEU A 58 -3.18 12.31 -6.63
N SER A 59 -4.02 12.05 -5.62
CA SER A 59 -4.96 13.04 -5.09
C SER A 59 -5.30 12.75 -3.64
N GLY A 60 -5.71 13.81 -2.91
CA GLY A 60 -6.01 13.74 -1.49
C GLY A 60 -4.78 13.94 -0.63
N ARG A 61 -4.96 13.88 0.69
CA ARG A 61 -3.88 13.96 1.68
C ARG A 61 -3.93 12.73 2.55
N ALA A 62 -2.76 12.22 2.90
CA ALA A 62 -2.65 11.05 3.75
C ALA A 62 -1.62 11.26 4.86
N LEU A 63 -1.80 10.57 5.98
CA LEU A 63 -0.77 10.45 7.01
C LEU A 63 -0.08 9.11 6.82
N VAL A 64 1.24 9.13 6.84
CA VAL A 64 2.05 7.91 6.80
C VAL A 64 2.81 7.80 8.10
N ARG A 65 2.57 6.70 8.82
CA ARG A 65 3.33 6.37 10.01
C ARG A 65 4.41 5.37 9.63
N SER A 66 5.62 5.60 10.12
CA SER A 66 6.76 4.72 9.84
C SER A 66 7.70 4.71 11.04
N ASP A 67 8.46 3.62 11.18
CA ASP A 67 9.51 3.55 12.18
C ASP A 67 10.68 4.42 11.71
N ASP A 68 11.21 5.26 12.60
CA ASP A 68 12.32 6.16 12.29
C ASP A 68 13.69 5.49 12.39
N GLY A 69 13.73 4.19 12.58
CA GLY A 69 14.97 3.42 12.78
C GLY A 69 15.34 3.21 14.24
N THR A 70 14.60 3.79 15.19
CA THR A 70 14.87 3.71 16.62
C THR A 70 13.80 2.95 17.40
N GLY A 71 12.77 2.43 16.72
CA GLY A 71 11.61 1.83 17.37
C GLY A 71 10.52 2.84 17.69
N GLN A 72 10.68 4.09 17.27
CA GLN A 72 9.68 5.14 17.42
C GLN A 72 8.95 5.38 16.11
N LEU A 73 7.64 5.58 16.19
CA LEU A 73 6.84 5.91 15.03
C LEU A 73 6.93 7.41 14.74
N ARG A 74 7.22 7.72 13.49
CA ARG A 74 7.15 9.07 12.94
C ARG A 74 5.87 9.17 12.12
N VAL A 75 5.22 10.34 12.17
CA VAL A 75 4.05 10.64 11.35
C VAL A 75 4.43 11.72 10.35
N THR A 76 4.21 11.46 9.08
CA THR A 76 4.45 12.44 8.01
C THR A 76 3.18 12.65 7.21
N MET A 77 2.97 13.89 6.75
CA MET A 77 1.89 14.21 5.81
C MET A 77 2.37 13.92 4.40
N MET A 78 1.68 13.05 3.70
CA MET A 78 1.92 12.79 2.29
C MET A 78 0.98 13.64 1.44
N LEU A 79 1.55 14.40 0.52
CA LEU A 79 0.84 15.34 -0.35
C LEU A 79 0.80 14.81 -1.78
N PRO A 80 -0.20 15.24 -2.58
CA PRO A 80 -0.23 14.86 -3.99
C PRO A 80 1.07 15.19 -4.72
N GLY A 81 1.52 14.25 -5.54
CA GLY A 81 2.77 14.39 -6.30
C GLY A 81 3.99 13.77 -5.60
N GLU A 82 3.83 13.28 -4.38
CA GLU A 82 4.92 12.62 -3.65
C GLU A 82 4.87 11.10 -3.84
N SER A 83 6.04 10.49 -3.88
CA SER A 83 6.21 9.04 -3.85
C SER A 83 6.92 8.63 -2.58
N TYR A 84 6.47 7.54 -1.98
CA TYR A 84 7.11 6.93 -0.81
C TYR A 84 7.56 5.53 -1.19
N HIS A 85 8.84 5.26 -1.01
CA HIS A 85 9.41 3.92 -1.19
C HIS A 85 9.37 3.17 0.12
N ILE A 86 8.73 2.02 0.11
CA ILE A 86 8.60 1.13 1.26
C ILE A 86 9.38 -0.15 0.95
N PRO A 87 10.66 -0.22 1.34
CA PRO A 87 11.45 -1.44 1.12
C PRO A 87 10.99 -2.57 2.04
N PRO A 88 11.38 -3.82 1.74
CA PRO A 88 11.08 -4.93 2.64
C PRO A 88 11.53 -4.65 4.07
N GLY A 89 10.69 -4.99 5.03
CA GLY A 89 10.97 -4.79 6.45
C GLY A 89 10.61 -3.41 7.00
N ALA A 90 10.27 -2.44 6.17
CA ALA A 90 9.93 -1.09 6.64
C ALA A 90 8.51 -1.08 7.22
N VAL A 91 8.42 -0.74 8.50
CA VAL A 91 7.13 -0.63 9.22
C VAL A 91 6.42 0.63 8.77
N HIS A 92 5.16 0.48 8.36
CA HIS A 92 4.36 1.59 7.85
C HIS A 92 2.87 1.39 8.07
N GLN A 93 2.15 2.50 8.09
CA GLN A 93 0.69 2.56 8.08
C GLN A 93 0.29 3.80 7.28
N VAL A 94 -0.74 3.66 6.45
CA VAL A 94 -1.30 4.77 5.68
C VAL A 94 -2.72 5.04 6.17
N GLU A 95 -3.00 6.30 6.47
CA GLU A 95 -4.32 6.79 6.85
C GLU A 95 -4.76 7.87 5.88
N ALA A 96 -5.93 7.73 5.28
CA ALA A 96 -6.49 8.73 4.38
C ALA A 96 -7.16 9.86 5.18
N ILE A 97 -6.67 11.09 5.01
CA ILE A 97 -7.31 12.27 5.59
C ILE A 97 -8.48 12.71 4.70
N ASP A 98 -8.22 12.82 3.41
CA ASP A 98 -9.24 13.05 2.39
C ASP A 98 -9.45 11.73 1.64
N ASP A 99 -10.44 11.71 0.74
CA ASP A 99 -10.49 10.65 -0.25
C ASP A 99 -9.20 10.67 -1.05
N CYS A 100 -8.48 9.56 -1.05
CA CYS A 100 -7.16 9.46 -1.66
C CYS A 100 -7.16 8.50 -2.83
N VAL A 101 -6.34 8.81 -3.83
CA VAL A 101 -6.01 7.90 -4.92
C VAL A 101 -4.50 7.72 -4.93
N PHE A 102 -4.07 6.47 -4.76
CA PHE A 102 -2.65 6.08 -4.84
C PHE A 102 -2.40 5.24 -6.07
N VAL A 103 -1.20 5.35 -6.61
CA VAL A 103 -0.67 4.42 -7.62
C VAL A 103 0.46 3.64 -6.96
N GLU A 104 0.33 2.33 -6.91
CA GLU A 104 1.35 1.46 -6.32
C GLU A 104 2.06 0.65 -7.40
N ALA A 105 3.38 0.65 -7.36
CA ALA A 105 4.23 -0.25 -8.11
C ALA A 105 4.95 -1.15 -7.11
N SER A 106 4.90 -2.46 -7.30
CA SER A 106 5.51 -3.38 -6.34
C SER A 106 5.95 -4.69 -7.00
N THR A 107 6.78 -5.42 -6.29
CA THR A 107 7.11 -6.79 -6.66
C THR A 107 5.90 -7.69 -6.45
N ALA A 108 5.88 -8.84 -7.12
CA ALA A 108 4.73 -9.74 -7.13
C ALA A 108 4.72 -10.66 -5.91
N HIS A 109 4.63 -10.07 -4.72
CA HIS A 109 4.51 -10.80 -3.46
C HIS A 109 3.14 -10.54 -2.86
N TYR A 110 2.43 -11.62 -2.53
CA TYR A 110 1.11 -11.58 -1.92
C TYR A 110 1.18 -12.10 -0.50
N ASP A 111 0.34 -11.56 0.38
CA ASP A 111 0.12 -12.08 1.74
C ASP A 111 1.40 -12.26 2.56
N ASP A 112 2.41 -11.45 2.34
CA ASP A 112 3.66 -11.51 3.09
C ASP A 112 3.77 -10.44 4.18
N ARG A 113 2.67 -9.78 4.50
CA ARG A 113 2.66 -8.74 5.53
C ARG A 113 2.65 -9.34 6.93
N VAL A 114 3.32 -8.64 7.83
CA VAL A 114 3.32 -8.94 9.26
C VAL A 114 2.76 -7.73 10.01
N ARG A 115 1.66 -7.92 10.72
CA ARG A 115 1.05 -6.87 11.54
C ARG A 115 1.88 -6.69 12.80
N CYS A 116 2.11 -5.45 13.19
CA CYS A 116 3.02 -5.16 14.30
C CYS A 116 2.53 -4.07 15.26
N GLU A 117 1.22 -3.80 15.31
CA GLU A 117 0.67 -2.78 16.23
C GLU A 117 1.10 -3.02 17.67
N ALA A 118 1.07 -4.27 18.13
CA ALA A 118 1.41 -4.62 19.50
C ALA A 118 2.85 -4.25 19.87
N GLN A 119 3.77 -4.30 18.91
CA GLN A 119 5.18 -3.96 19.15
C GLN A 119 5.37 -2.48 19.47
N TYR A 120 4.41 -1.65 19.09
CA TYR A 120 4.42 -0.20 19.32
C TYR A 120 3.42 0.22 20.41
N GLY A 121 2.86 -0.75 21.14
CA GLY A 121 1.90 -0.45 22.21
C GLY A 121 0.56 0.05 21.70
N LEU A 122 0.23 -0.23 20.46
CA LEU A 122 -1.02 0.21 19.85
C LEU A 122 -2.04 -0.93 19.84
N PRO A 123 -3.34 -0.60 19.98
CA PRO A 123 -4.37 -1.61 19.81
C PRO A 123 -4.42 -2.06 18.35
N ASP A 124 -4.84 -3.29 18.13
CA ASP A 124 -5.17 -3.74 16.78
C ASP A 124 -6.40 -2.97 16.33
N THR A 125 -6.21 -2.10 15.34
CA THR A 125 -7.27 -1.25 14.82
C THR A 125 -8.20 -2.01 13.87
N GLY A 126 -7.94 -3.30 13.62
CA GLY A 126 -8.64 -4.03 12.58
C GLY A 126 -8.32 -3.48 11.19
N GLY A 127 -7.24 -2.71 11.08
CA GLY A 127 -6.81 -2.12 9.84
C GLY A 127 -6.79 -3.13 8.71
N LEU A 128 -7.30 -2.71 7.58
CA LEU A 128 -7.58 -3.60 6.47
C LEU A 128 -6.32 -3.82 5.65
N PRO A 129 -6.15 -5.00 5.08
CA PRO A 129 -4.99 -5.23 4.23
C PRO A 129 -5.04 -4.30 3.02
N THR A 130 -3.92 -3.64 2.75
CA THR A 130 -3.73 -2.83 1.54
C THR A 130 -3.24 -3.69 0.38
N THR A 131 -2.86 -4.93 0.66
CA THR A 131 -2.38 -5.88 -0.32
C THR A 131 -3.09 -7.20 -0.12
N ARG A 132 -3.44 -7.80 -1.23
CA ARG A 132 -3.99 -9.13 -1.23
C ARG A 132 -2.90 -10.16 -0.93
#